data_9c199ff3f5310b34ae4c324cf48122a9
#
_entry.id   9c199ff3f5310b34ae4c324cf48122a9
#
_cell.length_a   1.000
_cell.length_b   1.000
_cell.length_c   1.000
_cell.angle_alpha   90.00
_cell.angle_beta   90.00
_cell.angle_gamma   90.00
#
_symmetry.space_group_name_H-M   'P 1'
#
loop_
_entity.id
_entity.type
_entity.pdbx_description
1 polymer ?
#
loop_
_entity_poly.entity_id
_entity_poly.type
_entity_poly.pdbx_seq_one_letter_code
_entity_poly.pdbx_strand_id
1 'polypeptide(L)'
;IPQDEIAFVAMYLLGGRATDYTSSYNVGLPVVQLLALNLIQKMQTLLLNRFIYDEILLEGLINHLRPALFRIRYGLSIRNSHLDELKRSYPDIFHMTKFACTLLETYCGKAISDEEIGYIALHFAAAFERSHEPLPRIFRALIVCSSGMGSSMLLASRIKNVFPMIQIIDVVAFCKLDLNFEIQHTDFTAAKGLV
;
A
#
# COMPACT_ATOMS: atom_id res chain seq x y z
N ILE A 1 9.52 -41.12 3.08
CA ILE A 1 9.31 -39.80 3.76
C ILE A 1 8.65 -40.13 5.08
N PRO A 2 9.17 -39.67 6.24
CA PRO A 2 8.54 -39.84 7.53
C PRO A 2 7.11 -39.33 7.54
N GLN A 3 6.21 -40.00 8.25
CA GLN A 3 4.80 -39.59 8.29
C GLN A 3 4.62 -38.18 8.85
N ASP A 4 5.49 -37.75 9.77
CA ASP A 4 5.50 -36.42 10.34
C ASP A 4 5.81 -35.31 9.31
N GLU A 5 6.70 -35.60 8.34
CA GLU A 5 7.01 -34.67 7.24
C GLU A 5 5.83 -34.54 6.26
N ILE A 6 5.10 -35.64 6.01
CA ILE A 6 3.89 -35.61 5.16
C ILE A 6 2.82 -34.76 5.82
N ALA A 7 2.61 -34.93 7.14
CA ALA A 7 1.66 -34.12 7.90
C ALA A 7 2.06 -32.63 7.88
N PHE A 8 3.36 -32.32 8.00
CA PHE A 8 3.89 -30.97 7.95
C PHE A 8 3.67 -30.32 6.58
N VAL A 9 3.99 -31.03 5.49
CA VAL A 9 3.76 -30.57 4.11
C VAL A 9 2.27 -30.39 3.86
N ALA A 10 1.42 -31.32 4.30
CA ALA A 10 -0.04 -31.18 4.18
C ALA A 10 -0.58 -29.97 4.91
N MET A 11 -0.09 -29.68 6.13
CA MET A 11 -0.48 -28.48 6.88
C MET A 11 -0.02 -27.18 6.18
N TYR A 12 1.18 -27.19 5.56
CA TYR A 12 1.67 -26.06 4.77
C TYR A 12 0.80 -25.82 3.52
N LEU A 13 0.42 -26.88 2.82
CA LEU A 13 -0.45 -26.81 1.65
C LEU A 13 -1.85 -26.35 2.01
N LEU A 14 -2.39 -26.81 3.13
CA LEU A 14 -3.71 -26.38 3.63
C LEU A 14 -3.68 -24.91 4.10
N GLY A 15 -2.60 -24.47 4.73
CA GLY A 15 -2.42 -23.08 5.13
C GLY A 15 -2.19 -22.12 3.96
N GLY A 16 -1.62 -22.61 2.85
CA GLY A 16 -1.38 -21.82 1.64
C GLY A 16 -2.58 -21.75 0.67
N ARG A 17 -3.48 -22.75 0.71
CA ARG A 17 -4.69 -22.82 -0.13
C ARG A 17 -5.95 -22.35 0.60
N ALA A 18 -5.95 -21.13 1.10
CA ALA A 18 -7.14 -20.57 1.73
C ALA A 18 -8.22 -20.09 0.72
N THR A 19 -8.38 -20.79 -0.41
CA THR A 19 -9.43 -20.46 -1.39
C THR A 19 -10.71 -21.29 -1.26
N ASP A 20 -10.72 -22.38 -0.47
CA ASP A 20 -11.92 -23.19 -0.29
C ASP A 20 -12.63 -22.90 1.02
N TYR A 21 -13.83 -22.39 0.91
CA TYR A 21 -14.73 -21.92 1.99
C TYR A 21 -15.31 -23.02 2.90
N THR A 22 -14.92 -24.28 2.77
CA THR A 22 -15.64 -25.41 3.36
C THR A 22 -14.91 -26.19 4.45
N SER A 23 -13.65 -25.89 4.79
CA SER A 23 -12.99 -26.63 5.86
C SER A 23 -13.08 -25.89 7.19
N SER A 24 -13.52 -26.61 8.23
CA SER A 24 -13.65 -26.16 9.63
C SER A 24 -12.34 -25.68 10.27
N TYR A 25 -11.23 -25.71 9.55
CA TYR A 25 -9.89 -25.29 9.97
C TYR A 25 -9.49 -23.89 9.48
N ASN A 26 -10.26 -23.27 8.59
CA ASN A 26 -9.99 -21.94 8.10
C ASN A 26 -10.64 -20.89 9.00
N VAL A 27 -9.84 -19.95 9.49
CA VAL A 27 -10.36 -18.73 10.10
C VAL A 27 -11.21 -18.03 9.05
N GLY A 28 -12.51 -17.86 9.32
CA GLY A 28 -13.45 -17.24 8.37
C GLY A 28 -12.97 -15.85 7.96
N LEU A 29 -13.17 -15.50 6.68
CA LEU A 29 -12.79 -14.18 6.14
C LEU A 29 -13.22 -12.99 7.01
N PRO A 30 -14.45 -12.97 7.61
CA PRO A 30 -14.86 -11.88 8.48
C PRO A 30 -13.97 -11.72 9.73
N VAL A 31 -13.48 -12.83 10.30
CA VAL A 31 -12.61 -12.79 11.49
C VAL A 31 -11.22 -12.26 11.11
N VAL A 32 -10.65 -12.71 9.99
CA VAL A 32 -9.36 -12.20 9.49
C VAL A 32 -9.45 -10.71 9.21
N GLN A 33 -10.53 -10.28 8.59
CA GLN A 33 -10.79 -8.87 8.29
C GLN A 33 -10.90 -8.04 9.58
N LEU A 34 -11.62 -8.54 10.58
CA LEU A 34 -11.73 -7.87 11.88
C LEU A 34 -10.37 -7.76 12.57
N LEU A 35 -9.55 -8.82 12.55
CA LEU A 35 -8.22 -8.81 13.13
C LEU A 35 -7.30 -7.81 12.40
N ALA A 36 -7.36 -7.76 11.06
CA ALA A 36 -6.61 -6.79 10.26
C ALA A 36 -7.01 -5.34 10.61
N LEU A 37 -8.30 -5.05 10.68
CA LEU A 37 -8.80 -3.71 11.06
C LEU A 37 -8.37 -3.32 12.47
N ASN A 38 -8.44 -4.25 13.43
CA ASN A 38 -8.00 -4.00 14.79
C ASN A 38 -6.48 -3.75 14.88
N LEU A 39 -5.68 -4.46 14.09
CA LEU A 39 -4.24 -4.19 13.99
C LEU A 39 -3.97 -2.80 13.43
N ILE A 40 -4.66 -2.43 12.34
CA ILE A 40 -4.54 -1.10 11.73
C ILE A 40 -4.90 -0.02 12.74
N GLN A 41 -6.04 -0.15 13.41
CA GLN A 41 -6.48 0.82 14.42
C GLN A 41 -5.48 0.97 15.56
N LYS A 42 -4.92 -0.17 16.04
CA LYS A 42 -3.91 -0.15 17.11
C LYS A 42 -2.63 0.54 16.66
N MET A 43 -2.18 0.25 15.42
CA MET A 43 -1.00 0.91 14.83
C MET A 43 -1.23 2.40 14.61
N GLN A 44 -2.40 2.83 14.13
CA GLN A 44 -2.74 4.24 13.99
C GLN A 44 -2.65 4.99 15.33
N THR A 45 -3.17 4.38 16.39
CA THR A 45 -3.06 4.95 17.75
C THR A 45 -1.61 5.08 18.20
N LEU A 46 -0.79 4.04 18.00
CA LEU A 46 0.62 4.01 18.39
C LEU A 46 1.47 5.01 17.60
N LEU A 47 1.20 5.18 16.32
CA LEU A 47 1.88 6.11 15.43
C LEU A 47 1.28 7.53 15.45
N LEU A 48 0.36 7.82 16.41
CA LEU A 48 -0.31 9.13 16.53
C LEU A 48 -0.96 9.57 15.21
N ASN A 49 -1.59 8.65 14.49
CA ASN A 49 -2.20 8.86 13.17
C ASN A 49 -1.22 9.38 12.10
N ARG A 50 0.07 9.06 12.22
CA ARG A 50 1.08 9.47 11.24
C ARG A 50 1.01 8.74 9.91
N PHE A 51 0.21 7.68 9.79
CA PHE A 51 -0.05 7.04 8.51
C PHE A 51 -1.55 7.00 8.22
N ILE A 52 -1.88 7.11 6.94
CA ILE A 52 -3.26 7.06 6.46
C ILE A 52 -3.58 5.60 6.13
N TYR A 53 -4.72 5.13 6.62
CA TYR A 53 -5.29 3.86 6.21
C TYR A 53 -5.57 3.87 4.71
N ASP A 54 -5.14 2.83 4.01
CA ASP A 54 -5.45 2.59 2.62
C ASP A 54 -5.97 1.16 2.38
N GLU A 55 -6.65 0.95 1.26
CA GLU A 55 -7.18 -0.37 0.88
C GLU A 55 -6.07 -1.39 0.62
N ILE A 56 -4.91 -0.94 0.13
CA ILE A 56 -3.73 -1.78 -0.14
C ILE A 56 -3.22 -2.39 1.16
N LEU A 57 -3.17 -1.60 2.24
CA LEU A 57 -2.76 -2.08 3.56
C LEU A 57 -3.74 -3.14 4.09
N LEU A 58 -5.04 -2.87 4.01
CA LEU A 58 -6.06 -3.80 4.50
C LEU A 58 -6.02 -5.12 3.74
N GLU A 59 -6.05 -5.05 2.41
CA GLU A 59 -6.02 -6.22 1.55
C GLU A 59 -4.72 -7.04 1.75
N GLY A 60 -3.58 -6.36 1.80
CA GLY A 60 -2.29 -6.99 2.06
C GLY A 60 -2.26 -7.72 3.40
N LEU A 61 -2.77 -7.09 4.48
CA LEU A 61 -2.86 -7.71 5.79
C LEU A 61 -3.83 -8.90 5.82
N ILE A 62 -5.00 -8.80 5.19
CA ILE A 62 -5.95 -9.92 5.09
C ILE A 62 -5.30 -11.11 4.41
N ASN A 63 -4.66 -10.88 3.26
CA ASN A 63 -4.01 -11.94 2.48
C ASN A 63 -2.84 -12.59 3.25
N HIS A 64 -2.08 -11.79 4.02
CA HIS A 64 -1.00 -12.31 4.86
C HIS A 64 -1.52 -13.03 6.11
N LEU A 65 -2.49 -12.45 6.82
CA LEU A 65 -2.98 -13.00 8.10
C LEU A 65 -3.67 -14.35 7.94
N ARG A 66 -4.33 -14.61 6.82
CA ARG A 66 -4.99 -15.91 6.57
C ARG A 66 -4.04 -17.09 6.79
N PRO A 67 -2.93 -17.24 6.06
CA PRO A 67 -1.98 -18.32 6.28
C PRO A 67 -1.18 -18.14 7.58
N ALA A 68 -0.91 -16.90 8.02
CA ALA A 68 -0.16 -16.61 9.24
C ALA A 68 -0.88 -17.14 10.51
N LEU A 69 -2.18 -16.90 10.64
CA LEU A 69 -2.96 -17.39 11.77
C LEU A 69 -2.95 -18.91 11.86
N PHE A 70 -2.94 -19.59 10.72
CA PHE A 70 -2.78 -21.04 10.67
C PHE A 70 -1.39 -21.46 11.17
N ARG A 71 -0.32 -20.85 10.64
CA ARG A 71 1.06 -21.13 11.07
C ARG A 71 1.24 -20.89 12.56
N ILE A 72 0.77 -19.76 13.07
CA ILE A 72 0.86 -19.40 14.50
C ILE A 72 0.13 -20.44 15.35
N ARG A 73 -1.11 -20.80 14.99
CA ARG A 73 -1.90 -21.76 15.74
C ARG A 73 -1.23 -23.13 15.83
N TYR A 74 -0.63 -23.60 14.75
CA TYR A 74 0.01 -24.90 14.68
C TYR A 74 1.50 -24.89 14.99
N GLY A 75 2.08 -23.73 15.29
CA GLY A 75 3.51 -23.59 15.64
C GLY A 75 4.43 -23.85 14.45
N LEU A 76 3.97 -23.55 13.24
CA LEU A 76 4.80 -23.68 12.04
C LEU A 76 5.73 -22.48 11.93
N SER A 77 6.99 -22.74 11.61
CA SER A 77 7.99 -21.69 11.43
C SER A 77 7.95 -21.14 10.02
N ILE A 78 8.25 -19.85 9.90
CA ILE A 78 8.51 -19.17 8.63
C ILE A 78 9.84 -18.45 8.73
N ARG A 79 10.57 -18.32 7.62
CA ARG A 79 11.79 -17.53 7.55
C ARG A 79 11.51 -16.21 6.85
N ASN A 80 11.99 -15.11 7.45
CA ASN A 80 11.89 -13.78 6.86
C ASN A 80 13.30 -13.24 6.55
N SER A 81 13.66 -13.25 5.26
CA SER A 81 14.96 -12.75 4.78
C SER A 81 15.11 -11.22 4.91
N HIS A 82 14.02 -10.48 5.10
CA HIS A 82 14.02 -9.03 5.23
C HIS A 82 13.97 -8.54 6.68
N LEU A 83 13.96 -9.46 7.66
CA LEU A 83 13.76 -9.11 9.07
C LEU A 83 14.84 -8.16 9.59
N ASP A 84 16.12 -8.46 9.32
CA ASP A 84 17.25 -7.67 9.81
C ASP A 84 17.29 -6.28 9.16
N GLU A 85 16.96 -6.19 7.87
CA GLU A 85 16.85 -4.93 7.15
C GLU A 85 15.69 -4.10 7.67
N LEU A 86 14.54 -4.72 7.88
CA LEU A 86 13.36 -4.07 8.45
C LEU A 86 13.64 -3.49 9.84
N LYS A 87 14.27 -4.28 10.72
CA LYS A 87 14.62 -3.83 12.08
C LYS A 87 15.60 -2.66 12.08
N ARG A 88 16.47 -2.56 11.05
CA ARG A 88 17.41 -1.44 10.91
C ARG A 88 16.76 -0.20 10.33
N SER A 89 15.95 -0.36 9.30
CA SER A 89 15.36 0.76 8.54
C SER A 89 14.10 1.32 9.20
N TYR A 90 13.32 0.47 9.87
CA TYR A 90 12.03 0.81 10.48
C TYR A 90 11.90 0.27 11.91
N PRO A 91 12.84 0.56 12.82
CA PRO A 91 12.84 0.00 14.18
C PRO A 91 11.57 0.31 14.94
N ASP A 92 11.08 1.55 14.86
CA ASP A 92 9.86 1.97 15.55
C ASP A 92 8.63 1.23 15.04
N ILE A 93 8.49 1.09 13.71
CA ILE A 93 7.38 0.34 13.11
C ILE A 93 7.43 -1.12 13.55
N PHE A 94 8.61 -1.75 13.56
CA PHE A 94 8.75 -3.11 14.02
C PHE A 94 8.33 -3.28 15.49
N HIS A 95 8.81 -2.41 16.38
CA HIS A 95 8.48 -2.46 17.81
C HIS A 95 6.98 -2.21 18.06
N MET A 96 6.39 -1.24 17.39
CA MET A 96 4.96 -0.96 17.48
C MET A 96 4.11 -2.09 16.94
N THR A 97 4.54 -2.70 15.81
CA THR A 97 3.87 -3.90 15.24
C THR A 97 3.94 -5.06 16.21
N LYS A 98 5.09 -5.30 16.84
CA LYS A 98 5.24 -6.34 17.87
C LYS A 98 4.26 -6.13 19.02
N PHE A 99 4.11 -4.90 19.49
CA PHE A 99 3.12 -4.57 20.51
C PHE A 99 1.69 -4.73 19.99
N ALA A 100 1.39 -4.35 18.74
CA ALA A 100 0.07 -4.52 18.17
C ALA A 100 -0.30 -6.01 18.01
N CYS A 101 0.68 -6.86 17.67
CA CYS A 101 0.50 -8.29 17.48
C CYS A 101 0.10 -9.06 18.76
N THR A 102 0.20 -8.46 19.96
CA THR A 102 -0.37 -9.05 21.20
C THR A 102 -1.85 -9.39 21.06
N LEU A 103 -2.57 -8.67 20.18
CA LEU A 103 -3.94 -8.99 19.81
C LEU A 103 -4.07 -10.38 19.16
N LEU A 104 -3.16 -10.69 18.22
CA LEU A 104 -3.14 -11.97 17.52
C LEU A 104 -2.68 -13.09 18.44
N GLU A 105 -1.71 -12.80 19.35
CA GLU A 105 -1.28 -13.76 20.37
C GLU A 105 -2.43 -14.16 21.28
N THR A 106 -3.23 -13.17 21.71
CA THR A 106 -4.44 -13.41 22.51
C THR A 106 -5.45 -14.26 21.72
N TYR A 107 -5.65 -13.97 20.44
CA TYR A 107 -6.58 -14.73 19.59
C TYR A 107 -6.11 -16.17 19.34
N CYS A 108 -4.81 -16.36 19.08
CA CYS A 108 -4.23 -17.68 18.76
C CYS A 108 -3.90 -18.50 20.01
N GLY A 109 -3.78 -17.87 21.19
CA GLY A 109 -3.29 -18.50 22.42
C GLY A 109 -1.81 -18.88 22.38
N LYS A 110 -1.02 -18.26 21.48
CA LYS A 110 0.39 -18.56 21.27
C LYS A 110 1.18 -17.30 20.94
N ALA A 111 2.44 -17.28 21.36
CA ALA A 111 3.38 -16.22 20.98
C ALA A 111 3.67 -16.26 19.48
N ILE A 112 3.90 -15.08 18.93
CA ILE A 112 4.22 -14.89 17.50
C ILE A 112 5.70 -14.67 17.36
N SER A 113 6.31 -15.36 16.39
CA SER A 113 7.75 -15.21 16.10
C SER A 113 8.07 -13.84 15.49
N ASP A 114 9.30 -13.36 15.69
CA ASP A 114 9.76 -12.11 15.10
C ASP A 114 9.69 -12.12 13.56
N GLU A 115 9.81 -13.30 12.94
CA GLU A 115 9.67 -13.47 11.49
C GLU A 115 8.27 -13.15 11.00
N GLU A 116 7.23 -13.66 11.67
CA GLU A 116 5.83 -13.34 11.34
C GLU A 116 5.52 -11.86 11.62
N ILE A 117 5.98 -11.36 12.78
CA ILE A 117 5.85 -9.93 13.11
C ILE A 117 6.52 -9.08 12.04
N GLY A 118 7.68 -9.49 11.55
CA GLY A 118 8.41 -8.81 10.48
C GLY A 118 7.61 -8.71 9.18
N TYR A 119 6.94 -9.79 8.76
CA TYR A 119 6.07 -9.73 7.58
C TYR A 119 4.88 -8.77 7.77
N ILE A 120 4.25 -8.77 8.94
CA ILE A 120 3.18 -7.83 9.26
C ILE A 120 3.72 -6.39 9.26
N ALA A 121 4.91 -6.17 9.83
CA ALA A 121 5.55 -4.87 9.90
C ALA A 121 5.94 -4.33 8.51
N LEU A 122 6.27 -5.19 7.54
CA LEU A 122 6.51 -4.77 6.14
C LEU A 122 5.27 -4.12 5.53
N HIS A 123 4.07 -4.64 5.79
CA HIS A 123 2.83 -4.02 5.31
C HIS A 123 2.63 -2.63 5.91
N PHE A 124 2.93 -2.46 7.20
CA PHE A 124 2.84 -1.16 7.86
C PHE A 124 3.94 -0.19 7.39
N ALA A 125 5.18 -0.67 7.19
CA ALA A 125 6.25 0.15 6.64
C ALA A 125 5.90 0.66 5.25
N ALA A 126 5.40 -0.20 4.37
CA ALA A 126 4.95 0.19 3.04
C ALA A 126 3.80 1.22 3.07
N ALA A 127 2.83 1.07 4.01
CA ALA A 127 1.76 2.05 4.18
C ALA A 127 2.30 3.39 4.74
N PHE A 128 3.27 3.33 5.65
CA PHE A 128 3.92 4.51 6.18
C PHE A 128 4.66 5.29 5.08
N GLU A 129 5.42 4.61 4.23
CA GLU A 129 6.09 5.24 3.09
C GLU A 129 5.08 5.89 2.13
N ARG A 130 4.00 5.18 1.76
CA ARG A 130 2.95 5.75 0.90
C ARG A 130 2.29 7.00 1.51
N SER A 131 2.13 7.07 2.82
CA SER A 131 1.54 8.22 3.50
C SER A 131 2.47 9.43 3.56
N HIS A 132 3.79 9.21 3.40
CA HIS A 132 4.82 10.24 3.37
C HIS A 132 5.28 10.60 1.96
N GLU A 133 4.87 9.82 0.95
CA GLU A 133 5.04 10.26 -0.43
C GLU A 133 4.32 11.59 -0.62
N PRO A 134 5.00 12.61 -1.16
CA PRO A 134 4.33 13.83 -1.53
C PRO A 134 3.20 13.45 -2.48
N LEU A 135 1.98 13.87 -2.17
CA LEU A 135 0.81 13.67 -3.04
C LEU A 135 1.27 13.95 -4.48
N PRO A 136 0.97 13.08 -5.45
CA PRO A 136 1.37 13.30 -6.81
C PRO A 136 0.96 14.72 -7.19
N ARG A 137 1.95 15.60 -7.43
CA ARG A 137 1.67 16.98 -7.81
C ARG A 137 0.95 16.93 -9.13
N ILE A 138 -0.34 17.21 -9.11
CA ILE A 138 -1.12 17.38 -10.34
C ILE A 138 -0.71 18.74 -10.91
N PHE A 139 0.08 18.70 -11.96
CA PHE A 139 0.46 19.91 -12.69
C PHE A 139 -0.71 20.31 -13.58
N ARG A 140 -1.18 21.52 -13.40
CA ARG A 140 -2.18 22.10 -14.29
C ARG A 140 -1.46 22.76 -15.46
N ALA A 141 -1.77 22.37 -16.69
CA ALA A 141 -1.13 22.89 -17.90
C ALA A 141 -2.14 23.56 -18.83
N LEU A 142 -1.76 24.68 -19.36
CA LEU A 142 -2.44 25.36 -20.46
C LEU A 142 -1.61 25.15 -21.74
N ILE A 143 -2.23 24.64 -22.79
CA ILE A 143 -1.58 24.50 -24.09
C ILE A 143 -1.87 25.73 -24.93
N VAL A 144 -0.81 26.44 -25.33
CA VAL A 144 -0.91 27.59 -26.20
C VAL A 144 -0.31 27.25 -27.56
N CYS A 145 -1.08 27.38 -28.62
CA CYS A 145 -0.67 27.02 -29.98
C CYS A 145 -0.76 28.19 -30.94
N SER A 146 0.30 28.39 -31.73
CA SER A 146 0.33 29.40 -32.81
C SER A 146 -0.16 28.85 -34.16
N SER A 147 -0.21 27.54 -34.36
CA SER A 147 -0.35 26.88 -35.67
C SER A 147 -1.66 26.16 -35.92
N GLY A 148 -2.66 26.32 -35.05
CA GLY A 148 -4.00 25.76 -35.30
C GLY A 148 -4.41 24.63 -34.35
N MET A 149 -5.74 24.40 -34.27
CA MET A 149 -6.35 23.53 -33.24
C MET A 149 -5.99 22.04 -33.35
N GLY A 150 -5.76 21.52 -34.54
CA GLY A 150 -5.52 20.09 -34.74
C GLY A 150 -4.23 19.58 -34.11
N SER A 151 -3.13 20.31 -34.25
CA SER A 151 -1.83 19.95 -33.67
C SER A 151 -1.83 20.05 -32.14
N SER A 152 -2.50 21.04 -31.59
CA SER A 152 -2.62 21.23 -30.13
C SER A 152 -3.51 20.18 -29.47
N MET A 153 -4.57 19.73 -30.14
CA MET A 153 -5.39 18.62 -29.63
C MET A 153 -4.63 17.29 -29.65
N LEU A 154 -3.82 17.04 -30.67
CA LEU A 154 -2.98 15.85 -30.73
C LEU A 154 -1.91 15.90 -29.59
N LEU A 155 -1.30 17.06 -29.38
CA LEU A 155 -0.36 17.26 -28.27
C LEU A 155 -1.03 17.06 -26.92
N ALA A 156 -2.21 17.62 -26.71
CA ALA A 156 -3.01 17.42 -25.50
C ALA A 156 -3.29 15.95 -25.23
N SER A 157 -3.69 15.20 -26.26
CA SER A 157 -3.96 13.78 -26.16
C SER A 157 -2.70 12.98 -25.79
N ARG A 158 -1.55 13.30 -26.41
CA ARG A 158 -0.27 12.66 -26.09
C ARG A 158 0.17 12.97 -24.67
N ILE A 159 0.09 14.21 -24.23
CA ILE A 159 0.45 14.60 -22.86
C ILE A 159 -0.41 13.84 -21.85
N LYS A 160 -1.71 13.75 -22.03
CA LYS A 160 -2.61 12.97 -21.15
C LYS A 160 -2.23 11.50 -21.05
N ASN A 161 -1.80 10.90 -22.17
CA ASN A 161 -1.46 9.48 -22.21
C ASN A 161 -0.07 9.18 -21.62
N VAL A 162 0.88 10.09 -21.77
CA VAL A 162 2.28 9.88 -21.32
C VAL A 162 2.51 10.38 -19.91
N PHE A 163 1.80 11.46 -19.51
CA PHE A 163 1.97 12.13 -18.23
C PHE A 163 0.64 12.25 -17.46
N PRO A 164 0.18 11.18 -16.79
CA PRO A 164 -1.11 11.18 -16.07
C PRO A 164 -1.19 12.25 -14.97
N MET A 165 -0.04 12.75 -14.49
CA MET A 165 0.06 13.84 -13.51
C MET A 165 -0.19 15.24 -14.10
N ILE A 166 -0.31 15.39 -15.42
CA ILE A 166 -0.56 16.67 -16.06
C ILE A 166 -2.04 16.77 -16.43
N GLN A 167 -2.75 17.65 -15.74
CA GLN A 167 -4.11 18.01 -16.06
C GLN A 167 -4.12 19.19 -17.05
N ILE A 168 -4.52 18.94 -18.28
CA ILE A 168 -4.71 20.01 -19.27
C ILE A 168 -5.99 20.74 -18.93
N ILE A 169 -5.88 22.05 -18.61
CA ILE A 169 -7.00 22.90 -18.24
C ILE A 169 -7.72 23.37 -19.51
N ASP A 170 -6.95 23.85 -20.49
CA ASP A 170 -7.48 24.37 -21.73
C ASP A 170 -6.43 24.34 -22.84
N VAL A 171 -6.88 24.49 -24.09
CA VAL A 171 -6.07 24.61 -25.30
C VAL A 171 -6.48 25.89 -26.01
N VAL A 172 -5.63 26.92 -25.96
CA VAL A 172 -5.94 28.24 -26.50
C VAL A 172 -5.02 28.61 -27.65
N ALA A 173 -5.57 29.33 -28.63
CA ALA A 173 -4.75 29.91 -29.69
C ALA A 173 -3.97 31.12 -29.16
N PHE A 174 -2.70 31.25 -29.58
CA PHE A 174 -1.82 32.33 -29.14
C PHE A 174 -2.44 33.74 -29.34
N CYS A 175 -3.22 33.93 -30.41
CA CYS A 175 -3.92 35.18 -30.70
C CYS A 175 -5.06 35.50 -29.74
N LYS A 176 -5.51 34.55 -28.94
CA LYS A 176 -6.56 34.71 -27.92
C LYS A 176 -5.99 34.83 -26.50
N LEU A 177 -4.67 34.83 -26.34
CA LEU A 177 -4.05 35.11 -25.07
C LEU A 177 -4.06 36.60 -24.81
N ASP A 178 -5.10 37.06 -24.13
CA ASP A 178 -5.14 38.43 -23.64
C ASP A 178 -4.12 38.56 -22.50
N LEU A 179 -3.25 39.58 -22.54
CA LEU A 179 -2.25 39.86 -21.53
C LEU A 179 -2.83 40.15 -20.12
N ASN A 180 -4.15 40.24 -20.03
CA ASN A 180 -4.95 40.42 -18.81
C ASN A 180 -5.53 39.10 -18.28
N PHE A 181 -5.03 37.93 -18.71
CA PHE A 181 -5.38 36.67 -18.08
C PHE A 181 -4.77 36.68 -16.69
N GLU A 182 -5.46 37.32 -15.74
CA GLU A 182 -5.14 37.17 -14.31
C GLU A 182 -5.29 35.71 -13.96
N ILE A 183 -4.12 35.05 -13.80
CA ILE A 183 -4.03 33.71 -13.28
C ILE A 183 -4.42 33.79 -11.80
N GLN A 184 -5.72 33.74 -11.53
CA GLN A 184 -6.27 33.62 -10.19
C GLN A 184 -6.03 32.22 -9.68
N HIS A 185 -4.80 31.81 -9.50
CA HIS A 185 -4.39 30.76 -8.54
C HIS A 185 -2.88 30.56 -8.66
N THR A 186 -2.21 31.02 -7.68
CA THR A 186 -0.83 30.78 -7.28
C THR A 186 -0.45 29.31 -7.35
N ASP A 187 0.20 28.88 -8.41
CA ASP A 187 1.15 27.76 -8.51
C ASP A 187 1.51 27.48 -10.00
N PHE A 188 1.88 28.52 -10.73
CA PHE A 188 2.42 28.36 -12.08
C PHE A 188 3.94 28.42 -12.06
N THR A 189 4.59 27.25 -12.19
CA THR A 189 5.98 27.20 -12.62
C THR A 189 6.00 27.23 -14.14
N ALA A 190 6.34 28.37 -14.74
CA ALA A 190 6.49 28.51 -16.19
C ALA A 190 7.67 27.65 -16.66
N ALA A 191 7.41 26.54 -17.35
CA ALA A 191 8.42 25.85 -18.13
C ALA A 191 8.68 26.69 -19.40
N LYS A 192 9.71 27.56 -19.37
CA LYS A 192 10.26 28.18 -20.56
C LYS A 192 11.20 27.19 -21.25
N GLY A 193 10.90 26.88 -22.49
CA GLY A 193 11.89 26.42 -23.46
C GLY A 193 11.98 24.91 -23.63
N LEU A 194 11.39 24.44 -24.73
CA LEU A 194 12.01 23.45 -25.62
C LEU A 194 11.43 23.69 -27.02
N VAL A 195 12.21 24.39 -27.82
CA VAL A 195 12.08 24.44 -29.28
C VAL A 195 12.63 23.14 -29.82
#